data_b2f40cc4475316fffdad476f52faffba
#
_entry.id   b2f40cc4475316fffdad476f52faffba
#
_cell.length_a   1.000
_cell.length_b   1.000
_cell.length_c   1.000
_cell.angle_alpha   90.00
_cell.angle_beta   90.00
_cell.angle_gamma   90.00
#
_symmetry.space_group_name_H-M   'P 1'
#
loop_
_entity.id
_entity.type
_entity.pdbx_description
1 polymer ?
#
loop_
_entity_poly.entity_id
_entity_poly.type
_entity_poly.pdbx_seq_one_letter_code
_entity_poly.pdbx_strand_id
1 'polypeptide(L)'
;MQKTTKIIVTHVIVGVILILTFIAVKMIGSSKKSASGMPGMMPPANSMAGGGAGGGAAKPGSSTSKEAAAGNGTSGAGAGNANGGTGMSTNGAGKNGMAGAGNTMPGNANSNTSGKKSQTVTPVRTVVANEVILQDYVMTSGDIQTQTSIEVFPSIGGTVVQMNVSLGSPVKKGEVIGYIDPSEPGSYYAKSPITCPISGSILTAPAKPGQKVQASSVITKIGDIENLQISAKIPERYVAELAVGQKAEIKLEAYPDVSFSASVVRISPVVDSATRTKEIILNFDKKDSRINAGMFAKVKLFTSAYKGTFAIGQDSIVSNSDKNYLFVVNDDDTVSKREVTLGKNVDGYYQILSGIEFGETVVTEGMLTLYEGAKVRDIGK
;
A
#
# COMPACT_ATOMS: atom_id res chain seq x y z
N MET A 1 -12.89 -51.93 -9.80
CA MET A 1 -11.88 -51.99 -10.85
C MET A 1 -11.84 -50.79 -11.80
N GLN A 2 -12.90 -50.02 -12.04
CA GLN A 2 -12.89 -48.89 -12.99
C GLN A 2 -12.22 -47.56 -12.47
N LYS A 3 -12.08 -47.36 -11.18
CA LYS A 3 -11.46 -46.12 -10.64
C LYS A 3 -9.92 -46.13 -10.66
N THR A 4 -9.34 -47.29 -10.44
CA THR A 4 -7.85 -47.44 -10.46
C THR A 4 -7.29 -47.32 -11.87
N THR A 5 -7.98 -47.78 -12.88
CA THR A 5 -7.55 -47.71 -14.29
C THR A 5 -7.51 -46.23 -14.79
N LYS A 6 -8.49 -45.40 -14.38
CA LYS A 6 -8.48 -43.96 -14.74
C LYS A 6 -7.33 -43.21 -14.13
N ILE A 7 -6.94 -43.51 -12.91
CA ILE A 7 -5.81 -42.82 -12.23
C ILE A 7 -4.48 -43.18 -12.90
N ILE A 8 -4.28 -44.42 -13.28
CA ILE A 8 -3.07 -44.88 -13.96
C ILE A 8 -2.93 -44.23 -15.35
N VAL A 9 -4.04 -44.14 -16.12
CA VAL A 9 -4.02 -43.51 -17.45
C VAL A 9 -3.70 -42.00 -17.34
N THR A 10 -4.23 -41.31 -16.32
CA THR A 10 -3.95 -39.87 -16.11
C THR A 10 -2.47 -39.63 -15.78
N HIS A 11 -1.85 -40.46 -14.96
CA HIS A 11 -0.42 -40.31 -14.62
C HIS A 11 0.50 -40.64 -15.79
N VAL A 12 0.15 -41.59 -16.65
CA VAL A 12 0.91 -41.90 -17.87
C VAL A 12 0.85 -40.74 -18.87
N ILE A 13 -0.32 -40.13 -19.06
CA ILE A 13 -0.49 -38.98 -19.96
C ILE A 13 0.31 -37.75 -19.46
N VAL A 14 0.27 -37.46 -18.15
CA VAL A 14 1.06 -36.38 -17.55
C VAL A 14 2.56 -36.63 -17.70
N GLY A 15 3.00 -37.87 -17.49
CA GLY A 15 4.41 -38.26 -17.70
C GLY A 15 4.89 -38.05 -19.14
N VAL A 16 4.10 -38.44 -20.13
CA VAL A 16 4.41 -38.26 -21.55
C VAL A 16 4.50 -36.77 -21.95
N ILE A 17 3.59 -35.93 -21.40
CA ILE A 17 3.61 -34.49 -21.65
C ILE A 17 4.87 -33.86 -21.05
N LEU A 18 5.28 -34.26 -19.86
CA LEU A 18 6.50 -33.74 -19.23
C LEU A 18 7.78 -34.16 -20.00
N ILE A 19 7.84 -35.39 -20.56
CA ILE A 19 8.94 -35.81 -21.39
C ILE A 19 9.00 -35.03 -22.70
N LEU A 20 7.87 -34.78 -23.36
CA LEU A 20 7.81 -34.00 -24.58
C LEU A 20 8.20 -32.52 -24.37
N THR A 21 7.82 -31.91 -23.26
CA THR A 21 8.25 -30.55 -22.92
C THR A 21 9.75 -30.48 -22.61
N PHE A 22 10.35 -31.49 -21.99
CA PHE A 22 11.78 -31.55 -21.69
C PHE A 22 12.62 -31.73 -22.98
N ILE A 23 12.13 -32.50 -23.96
CA ILE A 23 12.76 -32.65 -25.28
C ILE A 23 12.67 -31.34 -26.08
N ALA A 24 11.55 -30.65 -26.05
CA ALA A 24 11.39 -29.35 -26.73
C ALA A 24 12.32 -28.27 -26.18
N VAL A 25 12.52 -28.20 -24.85
CA VAL A 25 13.42 -27.24 -24.22
C VAL A 25 14.89 -27.55 -24.56
N LYS A 26 15.26 -28.85 -24.72
CA LYS A 26 16.61 -29.25 -25.07
C LYS A 26 16.95 -28.98 -26.56
N MET A 27 15.96 -28.98 -27.45
CA MET A 27 16.15 -28.64 -28.87
C MET A 27 16.30 -27.13 -29.12
N ILE A 28 15.76 -26.28 -28.28
CA ILE A 28 15.89 -24.81 -28.41
C ILE A 28 17.23 -24.29 -27.90
N GLY A 29 17.95 -25.07 -27.06
CA GLY A 29 19.23 -24.71 -26.48
C GLY A 29 20.48 -24.96 -27.35
N SER A 30 20.37 -25.54 -28.57
CA SER A 30 21.49 -26.01 -29.36
C SER A 30 21.68 -25.27 -30.70
N SER A 31 21.41 -24.00 -30.81
CA SER A 31 21.70 -23.24 -32.02
C SER A 31 22.31 -21.89 -31.71
N LYS A 32 23.59 -21.86 -31.31
CA LYS A 32 24.47 -20.70 -31.43
C LYS A 32 25.93 -21.13 -31.28
N LYS A 33 26.58 -21.39 -32.42
CA LYS A 33 28.01 -21.17 -32.62
C LYS A 33 28.27 -21.18 -34.12
N SER A 34 28.58 -20.05 -34.70
CA SER A 34 29.63 -19.94 -35.71
C SER A 34 30.08 -18.49 -35.81
N ALA A 35 31.37 -18.36 -35.64
CA ALA A 35 32.14 -17.14 -35.69
C ALA A 35 32.69 -16.92 -37.10
N SER A 36 33.06 -15.67 -37.38
CA SER A 36 34.15 -15.17 -38.23
C SER A 36 33.77 -13.79 -38.71
N GLY A 37 34.53 -12.74 -38.67
CA GLY A 37 35.92 -12.47 -38.71
C GLY A 37 36.02 -10.97 -38.93
N MET A 38 36.98 -10.34 -38.28
CA MET A 38 37.43 -8.95 -38.50
C MET A 38 38.11 -8.79 -39.87
N PRO A 39 38.29 -7.55 -40.45
CA PRO A 39 39.15 -6.54 -39.84
C PRO A 39 38.78 -5.04 -40.04
N GLY A 40 39.21 -4.28 -39.11
CA GLY A 40 39.83 -3.03 -39.01
C GLY A 40 39.60 -1.86 -39.99
N MET A 41 39.27 -0.67 -39.42
CA MET A 41 39.81 0.58 -39.92
C MET A 41 39.69 1.68 -38.82
N MET A 42 40.81 2.16 -38.35
CA MET A 42 41.00 3.36 -37.52
C MET A 42 40.71 4.64 -38.33
N PRO A 43 40.26 5.72 -37.69
CA PRO A 43 40.22 7.04 -38.30
C PRO A 43 41.56 7.77 -38.09
N PRO A 44 41.96 8.67 -38.99
CA PRO A 44 43.15 9.50 -38.79
C PRO A 44 42.85 10.74 -37.96
N ALA A 45 43.76 11.00 -37.06
CA ALA A 45 43.98 12.31 -36.44
C ALA A 45 44.43 13.33 -37.47
N ASN A 46 43.95 14.57 -37.38
CA ASN A 46 44.70 15.69 -37.84
C ASN A 46 44.62 16.91 -36.92
N SER A 47 45.77 17.34 -36.56
CA SER A 47 46.20 18.45 -35.75
C SER A 47 46.23 19.77 -36.51
N MET A 48 46.38 20.84 -35.76
CA MET A 48 46.98 22.18 -35.98
C MET A 48 45.95 23.30 -35.97
N ALA A 49 46.00 24.13 -34.98
CA ALA A 49 46.99 25.18 -34.59
C ALA A 49 46.59 26.57 -35.14
N GLY A 50 46.66 27.54 -34.23
CA GLY A 50 46.71 28.97 -34.52
C GLY A 50 45.49 29.71 -33.97
N GLY A 51 45.52 30.49 -32.90
CA GLY A 51 46.37 31.59 -32.58
C GLY A 51 45.55 32.86 -32.51
N GLY A 52 45.64 33.66 -31.41
CA GLY A 52 45.19 35.05 -31.37
C GLY A 52 44.29 35.42 -30.19
N ALA A 53 44.78 35.82 -29.18
CA ALA A 53 45.02 36.94 -28.30
C ALA A 53 44.01 38.11 -28.32
N GLY A 54 43.63 38.54 -27.09
CA GLY A 54 43.00 39.83 -26.78
C GLY A 54 41.80 39.66 -25.89
N GLY A 55 41.78 39.86 -24.62
CA GLY A 55 42.19 41.03 -23.84
C GLY A 55 40.96 41.77 -23.40
N GLY A 56 40.67 41.81 -22.07
CA GLY A 56 39.63 42.67 -21.57
C GLY A 56 39.07 42.27 -20.23
N ALA A 57 39.80 42.61 -19.19
CA ALA A 57 39.32 42.58 -17.79
C ALA A 57 38.33 43.69 -17.52
N ALA A 58 37.32 43.40 -16.67
CA ALA A 58 36.87 44.33 -15.64
C ALA A 58 35.77 43.72 -14.77
N LYS A 59 36.10 43.49 -13.53
CA LYS A 59 35.23 43.64 -12.34
C LYS A 59 35.53 45.04 -11.79
N PRO A 60 34.81 45.61 -10.77
CA PRO A 60 33.62 45.23 -9.99
C PRO A 60 32.61 46.39 -9.79
N GLY A 61 31.53 46.16 -9.09
CA GLY A 61 30.65 47.22 -8.62
C GLY A 61 29.65 46.76 -7.59
N SER A 62 30.04 46.93 -6.32
CA SER A 62 29.21 46.90 -5.13
C SER A 62 28.39 48.18 -4.98
N SER A 63 27.17 48.08 -4.45
CA SER A 63 26.46 49.09 -3.64
C SER A 63 25.17 48.46 -3.10
N THR A 64 25.04 48.09 -1.83
CA THR A 64 24.71 48.86 -0.60
C THR A 64 23.75 50.02 -0.84
N SER A 65 22.62 49.88 -0.17
CA SER A 65 21.95 50.85 0.71
C SER A 65 20.47 50.44 0.85
N LYS A 66 20.04 50.11 2.07
CA LYS A 66 19.53 50.96 3.16
C LYS A 66 18.02 51.21 3.05
N GLU A 67 17.33 50.64 4.02
CA GLU A 67 16.58 51.30 5.12
C GLU A 67 15.37 52.16 4.76
N ALA A 68 14.27 51.79 5.36
CA ALA A 68 13.42 52.59 6.27
C ALA A 68 12.12 51.81 6.45
N ALA A 69 11.72 51.29 7.57
CA ALA A 69 11.38 51.85 8.89
C ALA A 69 9.93 52.45 8.94
N ALA A 70 9.30 52.11 10.05
CA ALA A 70 8.12 52.68 10.70
C ALA A 70 6.78 52.14 10.23
N GLY A 71 5.91 51.75 11.11
CA GLY A 71 5.80 51.84 12.55
C GLY A 71 4.43 51.48 13.01
N ASN A 72 4.39 51.06 14.25
CA ASN A 72 3.35 51.40 15.23
C ASN A 72 1.95 50.79 15.01
N GLY A 73 1.31 50.24 16.01
CA GLY A 73 1.37 50.34 17.45
C GLY A 73 0.27 49.47 18.09
N THR A 74 0.58 49.16 19.30
CA THR A 74 -0.20 49.22 20.57
C THR A 74 -1.33 48.24 20.71
N SER A 75 -1.32 47.46 21.70
CA SER A 75 -1.37 47.49 23.16
C SER A 75 -2.55 46.66 23.67
N GLY A 76 -2.30 45.98 24.80
CA GLY A 76 -3.32 45.49 25.73
C GLY A 76 -2.93 44.10 26.23
N ALA A 77 -2.15 43.88 27.24
CA ALA A 77 -2.19 44.15 28.68
C ALA A 77 -3.37 43.45 29.37
N GLY A 78 -2.97 42.60 30.33
CA GLY A 78 -3.83 42.05 31.36
C GLY A 78 -3.32 40.70 31.83
N ALA A 79 -2.33 40.66 32.72
CA ALA A 79 -2.43 40.49 34.16
C ALA A 79 -3.15 39.20 34.55
N GLY A 80 -2.54 38.17 35.10
CA GLY A 80 -1.75 38.12 36.34
C GLY A 80 -2.62 37.66 37.47
N ASN A 81 -2.44 36.49 37.94
CA ASN A 81 -2.47 36.29 39.40
C ASN A 81 -1.83 34.98 39.81
N ALA A 82 -0.72 35.12 40.53
CA ALA A 82 -0.11 34.15 41.40
C ALA A 82 -0.71 34.30 42.78
N ASN A 83 -0.92 33.19 43.49
CA ASN A 83 -0.93 33.13 44.96
C ASN A 83 -0.76 31.65 45.32
N GLY A 84 0.24 31.16 45.93
CA GLY A 84 1.11 31.43 47.01
C GLY A 84 0.38 31.34 48.33
N GLY A 85 0.55 30.20 49.05
CA GLY A 85 -0.01 30.05 50.36
C GLY A 85 0.47 28.78 51.07
N THR A 86 1.64 28.87 51.64
CA THR A 86 2.16 28.02 52.76
C THR A 86 1.34 28.24 54.03
N GLY A 87 1.07 27.16 54.75
CA GLY A 87 0.43 27.22 56.07
C GLY A 87 0.70 25.95 56.88
N MET A 88 1.74 26.01 57.67
CA MET A 88 2.17 25.13 58.72
C MET A 88 1.41 25.51 60.00
N SER A 89 0.94 24.58 60.83
CA SER A 89 0.96 24.64 62.33
C SER A 89 0.13 23.50 62.92
N THR A 90 0.70 22.60 63.58
CA THR A 90 1.05 22.39 64.99
C THR A 90 -0.10 22.09 65.93
N ASN A 91 0.07 20.95 66.57
CA ASN A 91 -0.18 20.63 67.99
C ASN A 91 -1.57 20.76 68.62
N GLY A 92 -1.94 19.70 69.30
CA GLY A 92 -2.93 19.67 70.36
C GLY A 92 -3.06 18.32 71.03
N ALA A 93 -2.23 18.12 72.02
CA ALA A 93 -2.34 17.02 72.97
C ALA A 93 -3.53 17.20 73.88
N GLY A 94 -4.22 16.12 74.24
CA GLY A 94 -5.26 16.10 75.24
C GLY A 94 -5.39 14.70 75.85
N LYS A 95 -4.81 14.53 77.01
CA LYS A 95 -4.90 13.38 77.88
C LYS A 95 -6.24 13.32 78.62
N ASN A 96 -6.58 12.15 79.03
CA ASN A 96 -7.32 11.67 80.20
C ASN A 96 -8.52 10.83 79.83
N GLY A 97 -8.80 9.70 80.36
CA GLY A 97 -8.31 8.99 81.49
C GLY A 97 -9.34 7.94 81.90
N MET A 98 -8.86 6.89 82.38
CA MET A 98 -9.35 6.02 83.47
C MET A 98 -10.62 5.16 83.29
N ALA A 99 -10.36 3.88 83.41
CA ALA A 99 -10.84 2.88 84.36
C ALA A 99 -12.17 2.21 83.96
N GLY A 100 -12.24 0.93 83.93
CA GLY A 100 -12.10 -0.07 84.92
C GLY A 100 -12.60 -1.43 84.45
N ALA A 101 -11.91 -2.40 84.94
CA ALA A 101 -12.34 -3.73 85.36
C ALA A 101 -13.30 -4.51 84.50
N GLY A 102 -13.02 -5.65 84.05
CA GLY A 102 -12.62 -6.85 84.71
C GLY A 102 -13.30 -8.03 84.10
N ASN A 103 -12.56 -9.06 83.95
CA ASN A 103 -12.94 -10.45 84.23
C ASN A 103 -13.17 -11.41 83.04
N THR A 104 -12.32 -12.42 83.13
CA THR A 104 -12.48 -13.84 82.86
C THR A 104 -12.46 -14.31 81.41
N MET A 105 -11.34 -14.94 81.11
CA MET A 105 -11.28 -16.12 80.24
C MET A 105 -12.12 -17.27 80.80
N PRO A 106 -12.71 -18.11 79.94
CA PRO A 106 -11.94 -19.27 79.52
C PRO A 106 -12.35 -19.81 78.15
N GLY A 107 -11.52 -20.64 77.56
CA GLY A 107 -12.03 -21.65 76.67
C GLY A 107 -11.37 -21.71 75.28
N ASN A 108 -10.28 -22.37 75.30
CA ASN A 108 -9.74 -23.11 74.19
C ASN A 108 -10.83 -23.75 73.25
N ALA A 109 -10.85 -23.36 72.01
CA ALA A 109 -11.36 -24.20 70.95
C ALA A 109 -10.49 -24.01 69.73
N ASN A 110 -9.55 -24.91 69.56
CA ASN A 110 -8.78 -25.19 68.39
C ASN A 110 -9.73 -25.63 67.31
N SER A 111 -10.20 -24.71 66.45
CA SER A 111 -10.83 -25.03 65.19
C SER A 111 -9.84 -24.78 64.06
N ASN A 112 -9.11 -25.83 63.79
CA ASN A 112 -8.30 -25.97 62.58
C ASN A 112 -9.25 -26.03 61.37
N THR A 113 -9.79 -24.88 60.99
CA THR A 113 -10.53 -24.74 59.76
C THR A 113 -9.47 -24.52 58.67
N SER A 114 -9.07 -25.63 58.10
CA SER A 114 -8.43 -25.62 56.79
C SER A 114 -9.35 -24.82 55.86
N GLY A 115 -9.04 -23.54 55.71
CA GLY A 115 -9.70 -22.67 54.76
C GLY A 115 -9.45 -23.24 53.37
N LYS A 116 -10.42 -24.02 52.89
CA LYS A 116 -10.54 -24.33 51.49
C LYS A 116 -10.65 -22.97 50.79
N LYS A 117 -9.53 -22.44 50.26
CA LYS A 117 -9.57 -21.28 49.37
C LYS A 117 -10.63 -21.60 48.33
N SER A 118 -11.77 -20.94 48.38
CA SER A 118 -12.74 -21.01 47.30
C SER A 118 -12.03 -20.47 46.07
N GLN A 119 -11.64 -21.34 45.17
CA GLN A 119 -11.06 -20.94 43.93
C GLN A 119 -12.15 -20.17 43.17
N THR A 120 -11.95 -18.88 43.04
CA THR A 120 -12.83 -18.03 42.27
C THR A 120 -12.69 -18.45 40.79
N VAL A 121 -13.77 -18.94 40.20
CA VAL A 121 -13.78 -19.30 38.80
C VAL A 121 -13.95 -18.02 37.99
N THR A 122 -12.98 -17.71 37.14
CA THR A 122 -12.98 -16.50 36.32
C THR A 122 -13.68 -16.78 34.99
N PRO A 123 -14.71 -16.01 34.62
CA PRO A 123 -15.31 -16.13 33.30
C PRO A 123 -14.35 -15.60 32.22
N VAL A 124 -14.13 -16.37 31.17
CA VAL A 124 -13.24 -16.05 30.06
C VAL A 124 -13.92 -16.39 28.71
N ARG A 125 -13.47 -15.77 27.63
CA ARG A 125 -13.73 -16.25 26.28
C ARG A 125 -12.50 -16.95 25.75
N THR A 126 -12.73 -17.98 24.96
CA THR A 126 -11.66 -18.79 24.40
C THR A 126 -11.81 -18.96 22.91
N VAL A 127 -10.71 -19.31 22.24
CA VAL A 127 -10.66 -19.74 20.85
C VAL A 127 -9.77 -20.97 20.75
N VAL A 128 -10.15 -21.91 19.87
CA VAL A 128 -9.28 -23.05 19.57
C VAL A 128 -8.23 -22.62 18.56
N ALA A 129 -6.98 -22.95 18.82
CA ALA A 129 -5.85 -22.69 17.94
C ALA A 129 -5.96 -23.50 16.65
N ASN A 130 -6.58 -22.91 15.64
CA ASN A 130 -6.73 -23.52 14.32
C ASN A 130 -5.75 -22.91 13.33
N GLU A 131 -5.41 -23.69 12.31
CA GLU A 131 -4.63 -23.21 11.19
C GLU A 131 -5.38 -22.11 10.41
N VAL A 132 -4.77 -20.98 10.24
CA VAL A 132 -5.28 -19.85 9.47
C VAL A 132 -4.28 -19.40 8.41
N ILE A 133 -4.76 -18.66 7.43
CA ILE A 133 -3.92 -17.94 6.48
C ILE A 133 -3.93 -16.48 6.89
N LEU A 134 -2.79 -15.98 7.37
CA LEU A 134 -2.61 -14.57 7.67
C LEU A 134 -2.09 -13.88 6.42
N GLN A 135 -2.91 -13.06 5.78
CA GLN A 135 -2.61 -12.39 4.52
C GLN A 135 -2.14 -10.97 4.78
N ASP A 136 -0.85 -10.72 4.59
CA ASP A 136 -0.26 -9.39 4.68
C ASP A 136 -0.60 -8.55 3.44
N TYR A 137 -0.60 -7.23 3.58
CA TYR A 137 -0.94 -6.32 2.49
C TYR A 137 -0.32 -4.93 2.66
N VAL A 138 -0.22 -4.22 1.56
CA VAL A 138 0.18 -2.81 1.53
C VAL A 138 -0.99 -1.96 1.04
N MET A 139 -1.35 -0.94 1.84
CA MET A 139 -2.31 0.06 1.42
C MET A 139 -1.60 1.18 0.68
N THR A 140 -2.10 1.51 -0.49
CA THR A 140 -1.63 2.64 -1.29
C THR A 140 -2.79 3.23 -2.08
N SER A 141 -2.50 4.25 -2.87
CA SER A 141 -3.44 4.83 -3.81
C SER A 141 -2.83 4.93 -5.19
N GLY A 142 -3.66 5.06 -6.19
CA GLY A 142 -3.25 5.20 -7.57
C GLY A 142 -4.32 5.86 -8.42
N ASP A 143 -3.93 6.24 -9.62
CA ASP A 143 -4.80 6.86 -10.60
C ASP A 143 -5.17 5.84 -11.68
N ILE A 144 -6.44 5.83 -12.05
CA ILE A 144 -6.92 5.02 -13.16
C ILE A 144 -6.64 5.76 -14.45
N GLN A 145 -5.95 5.10 -15.35
CA GLN A 145 -5.58 5.66 -16.64
C GLN A 145 -5.86 4.67 -17.77
N THR A 146 -5.98 5.18 -18.96
CA THR A 146 -6.08 4.34 -20.16
C THR A 146 -4.74 3.63 -20.40
N GLN A 147 -4.79 2.38 -20.80
CA GLN A 147 -3.58 1.62 -21.13
C GLN A 147 -2.81 2.24 -22.29
N THR A 148 -3.52 2.80 -23.27
CA THR A 148 -2.95 3.48 -24.42
C THR A 148 -3.66 4.80 -24.62
N SER A 149 -2.91 5.89 -24.71
CA SER A 149 -3.45 7.19 -25.12
C SER A 149 -2.41 7.96 -25.92
N ILE A 150 -2.87 8.69 -26.93
CA ILE A 150 -2.02 9.48 -27.82
C ILE A 150 -2.64 10.87 -28.00
N GLU A 151 -1.81 11.88 -27.96
CA GLU A 151 -2.19 13.23 -28.34
C GLU A 151 -2.18 13.38 -29.85
N VAL A 152 -3.21 14.02 -30.40
CA VAL A 152 -3.35 14.25 -31.82
C VAL A 152 -2.87 15.66 -32.14
N PHE A 153 -1.93 15.75 -33.03
CA PHE A 153 -1.36 17.00 -33.53
C PHE A 153 -1.76 17.19 -35.00
N PRO A 154 -1.93 18.42 -35.45
CA PRO A 154 -2.14 18.71 -36.85
C PRO A 154 -0.84 18.59 -37.63
N SER A 155 -0.93 18.22 -38.91
CA SER A 155 0.24 18.13 -39.79
C SER A 155 0.82 19.50 -40.13
N ILE A 156 -0.01 20.55 -40.09
CA ILE A 156 0.36 21.95 -40.40
C ILE A 156 -0.38 22.90 -39.46
N GLY A 157 0.16 24.10 -39.27
CA GLY A 157 -0.54 25.17 -38.55
C GLY A 157 -1.62 25.81 -39.42
N GLY A 158 -2.58 26.48 -38.80
CA GLY A 158 -3.68 27.17 -39.47
C GLY A 158 -4.88 27.39 -38.58
N THR A 159 -6.03 27.62 -39.16
CA THR A 159 -7.30 27.80 -38.45
C THR A 159 -8.13 26.52 -38.57
N VAL A 160 -8.65 26.01 -37.44
CA VAL A 160 -9.57 24.86 -37.44
C VAL A 160 -10.87 25.29 -38.13
N VAL A 161 -11.21 24.64 -39.21
CA VAL A 161 -12.45 24.95 -39.99
C VAL A 161 -13.62 24.16 -39.47
N GLN A 162 -13.40 22.86 -39.22
CA GLN A 162 -14.44 21.93 -38.88
C GLN A 162 -13.87 20.83 -37.97
N MET A 163 -14.65 20.43 -36.99
CA MET A 163 -14.43 19.23 -36.20
C MET A 163 -15.64 18.32 -36.28
N ASN A 164 -15.44 17.05 -36.61
CA ASN A 164 -16.49 16.06 -36.83
C ASN A 164 -16.74 15.20 -35.58
N VAL A 165 -15.96 15.41 -34.52
CA VAL A 165 -15.99 14.61 -33.28
C VAL A 165 -16.13 15.51 -32.07
N SER A 166 -16.67 14.95 -31.00
CA SER A 166 -16.82 15.57 -29.69
C SER A 166 -16.19 14.71 -28.59
N LEU A 167 -16.13 15.23 -27.38
CA LEU A 167 -15.68 14.48 -26.20
C LEU A 167 -16.48 13.17 -26.09
N GLY A 168 -15.78 12.05 -25.90
CA GLY A 168 -16.37 10.71 -25.78
C GLY A 168 -16.71 10.02 -27.12
N SER A 169 -16.60 10.70 -28.25
CA SER A 169 -16.86 10.06 -29.55
C SER A 169 -15.89 8.92 -29.84
N PRO A 170 -16.38 7.74 -30.26
CA PRO A 170 -15.52 6.66 -30.72
C PRO A 170 -14.93 7.02 -32.10
N VAL A 171 -13.66 6.69 -32.31
CA VAL A 171 -12.92 6.96 -33.56
C VAL A 171 -12.08 5.77 -33.97
N LYS A 172 -11.84 5.62 -35.25
CA LYS A 172 -11.00 4.56 -35.81
C LYS A 172 -9.67 5.12 -36.31
N LYS A 173 -8.63 4.30 -36.30
CA LYS A 173 -7.33 4.65 -36.87
C LYS A 173 -7.49 5.05 -38.34
N GLY A 174 -6.91 6.21 -38.70
CA GLY A 174 -7.00 6.78 -40.06
C GLY A 174 -8.26 7.61 -40.32
N GLU A 175 -9.21 7.66 -39.40
CA GLU A 175 -10.43 8.47 -39.53
C GLU A 175 -10.12 9.96 -39.49
N VAL A 176 -10.78 10.75 -40.36
CA VAL A 176 -10.65 12.21 -40.43
C VAL A 176 -11.59 12.83 -39.43
N ILE A 177 -11.02 13.43 -38.36
CA ILE A 177 -11.77 14.05 -37.26
C ILE A 177 -11.99 15.55 -37.45
N GLY A 178 -11.33 16.18 -38.41
CA GLY A 178 -11.48 17.61 -38.64
C GLY A 178 -10.61 18.09 -39.80
N TYR A 179 -10.69 19.38 -40.07
CA TYR A 179 -9.91 20.05 -41.11
C TYR A 179 -9.32 21.36 -40.60
N ILE A 180 -8.11 21.67 -41.07
CA ILE A 180 -7.40 22.92 -40.83
C ILE A 180 -7.22 23.64 -42.14
N ASP A 181 -7.47 24.92 -42.11
CA ASP A 181 -7.17 25.84 -43.21
C ASP A 181 -5.85 26.57 -42.90
N PRO A 182 -4.79 26.31 -43.64
CA PRO A 182 -3.53 26.99 -43.49
C PRO A 182 -3.43 28.31 -44.26
N SER A 183 -4.50 28.74 -44.93
CA SER A 183 -4.53 29.93 -45.75
C SER A 183 -4.30 31.19 -44.89
N GLU A 184 -3.52 32.13 -45.43
CA GLU A 184 -3.25 33.45 -44.92
C GLU A 184 -3.72 34.52 -45.94
N PRO A 185 -3.91 35.77 -45.52
CA PRO A 185 -4.26 36.83 -46.45
C PRO A 185 -3.26 36.90 -47.60
N GLY A 186 -3.78 36.66 -48.84
CA GLY A 186 -2.99 36.66 -50.05
C GLY A 186 -2.41 35.29 -50.48
N SER A 187 -2.53 34.25 -49.66
CA SER A 187 -2.06 32.89 -49.94
C SER A 187 -3.10 31.85 -49.59
N TYR A 188 -3.68 31.18 -50.57
CA TYR A 188 -4.73 30.17 -50.38
C TYR A 188 -4.19 28.77 -50.58
N TYR A 189 -4.49 27.88 -49.61
CA TYR A 189 -4.06 26.48 -49.64
C TYR A 189 -5.26 25.53 -49.45
N ALA A 190 -5.09 24.28 -49.86
CA ALA A 190 -6.07 23.25 -49.61
C ALA A 190 -6.16 22.95 -48.09
N LYS A 191 -7.38 22.68 -47.62
CA LYS A 191 -7.62 22.28 -46.25
C LYS A 191 -6.90 20.97 -45.94
N SER A 192 -6.17 20.93 -44.83
CA SER A 192 -5.46 19.75 -44.34
C SER A 192 -6.34 18.92 -43.40
N PRO A 193 -6.51 17.60 -43.64
CA PRO A 193 -7.25 16.74 -42.72
C PRO A 193 -6.46 16.46 -41.44
N ILE A 194 -7.18 16.38 -40.35
CA ILE A 194 -6.67 15.87 -39.04
C ILE A 194 -7.11 14.42 -38.95
N THR A 195 -6.15 13.48 -38.87
CA THR A 195 -6.46 12.04 -38.85
C THR A 195 -6.11 11.42 -37.49
N CYS A 196 -6.87 10.40 -37.09
CA CYS A 196 -6.64 9.65 -35.89
C CYS A 196 -5.45 8.68 -36.01
N PRO A 197 -4.42 8.74 -35.17
CA PRO A 197 -3.29 7.81 -35.21
C PRO A 197 -3.63 6.41 -34.70
N ILE A 198 -4.62 6.31 -33.77
CA ILE A 198 -5.11 5.05 -33.19
C ILE A 198 -6.63 5.00 -33.14
N SER A 199 -7.20 3.81 -32.96
CA SER A 199 -8.62 3.64 -32.63
C SER A 199 -8.81 3.84 -31.12
N GLY A 200 -9.97 4.37 -30.72
CA GLY A 200 -10.30 4.62 -29.31
C GLY A 200 -11.43 5.63 -29.17
N SER A 201 -11.48 6.34 -28.06
CA SER A 201 -12.43 7.41 -27.79
C SER A 201 -11.71 8.73 -27.55
N ILE A 202 -12.37 9.83 -27.89
CA ILE A 202 -11.88 11.19 -27.64
C ILE A 202 -11.90 11.47 -26.12
N LEU A 203 -10.72 11.66 -25.51
CA LEU A 203 -10.56 11.84 -24.07
C LEU A 203 -10.58 13.30 -23.61
N THR A 204 -10.26 14.24 -24.51
CA THR A 204 -10.27 15.68 -24.22
C THR A 204 -11.09 16.42 -25.26
N ALA A 205 -11.73 17.51 -24.86
CA ALA A 205 -12.51 18.32 -25.79
C ALA A 205 -11.64 18.76 -26.96
N PRO A 206 -12.06 18.50 -28.21
CA PRO A 206 -11.31 18.88 -29.41
C PRO A 206 -11.19 20.40 -29.53
N ALA A 207 -10.16 20.86 -30.27
CA ALA A 207 -10.01 22.26 -30.67
C ALA A 207 -11.27 22.75 -31.40
N LYS A 208 -11.68 23.97 -31.11
CA LYS A 208 -12.93 24.54 -31.64
C LYS A 208 -12.75 25.11 -33.05
N PRO A 209 -13.77 25.03 -33.94
CA PRO A 209 -13.78 25.77 -35.18
C PRO A 209 -13.50 27.26 -34.95
N GLY A 210 -12.66 27.84 -35.81
CA GLY A 210 -12.18 29.22 -35.69
C GLY A 210 -10.91 29.39 -34.81
N GLN A 211 -10.50 28.37 -34.10
CA GLN A 211 -9.27 28.39 -33.29
C GLN A 211 -8.03 28.31 -34.18
N LYS A 212 -7.06 29.22 -33.99
CA LYS A 212 -5.74 29.12 -34.60
C LYS A 212 -4.88 28.12 -33.84
N VAL A 213 -4.24 27.18 -34.54
CA VAL A 213 -3.40 26.13 -34.03
C VAL A 213 -2.09 26.05 -34.80
N GLN A 214 -1.04 25.63 -34.13
CA GLN A 214 0.26 25.32 -34.70
C GLN A 214 0.46 23.82 -34.85
N ALA A 215 1.44 23.37 -35.63
CA ALA A 215 1.75 21.94 -35.76
C ALA A 215 2.10 21.27 -34.42
N SER A 216 2.54 22.05 -33.42
CA SER A 216 2.82 21.60 -32.04
C SER A 216 1.61 21.67 -31.09
N SER A 217 0.46 22.18 -31.55
CA SER A 217 -0.75 22.31 -30.73
C SER A 217 -1.47 20.97 -30.62
N VAL A 218 -1.79 20.55 -29.40
CA VAL A 218 -2.64 19.37 -29.18
C VAL A 218 -4.07 19.70 -29.60
N ILE A 219 -4.61 18.96 -30.56
CA ILE A 219 -6.00 19.10 -31.04
C ILE A 219 -6.95 18.39 -30.08
N THR A 220 -6.61 17.16 -29.73
CA THR A 220 -7.34 16.31 -28.77
C THR A 220 -6.46 15.16 -28.31
N LYS A 221 -6.92 14.39 -27.35
CA LYS A 221 -6.30 13.15 -26.91
C LYS A 221 -7.22 11.98 -27.16
N ILE A 222 -6.71 10.91 -27.76
CA ILE A 222 -7.44 9.68 -28.04
C ILE A 222 -6.89 8.58 -27.14
N GLY A 223 -7.74 7.75 -26.56
CA GLY A 223 -7.33 6.60 -25.77
C GLY A 223 -8.36 5.49 -25.73
N ASP A 224 -7.89 4.34 -25.31
CA ASP A 224 -8.72 3.16 -25.15
C ASP A 224 -9.38 3.17 -23.76
N ILE A 225 -10.67 3.48 -23.72
CA ILE A 225 -11.46 3.54 -22.48
C ILE A 225 -11.94 2.16 -22.00
N GLU A 226 -11.80 1.13 -22.83
CA GLU A 226 -12.20 -0.23 -22.45
C GLU A 226 -11.11 -0.96 -21.65
N ASN A 227 -9.84 -0.63 -21.88
CA ASN A 227 -8.70 -1.24 -21.24
C ASN A 227 -8.03 -0.22 -20.31
N LEU A 228 -8.51 -0.20 -19.07
CA LEU A 228 -8.02 0.68 -18.02
C LEU A 228 -6.98 -0.02 -17.16
N GLN A 229 -6.03 0.73 -16.67
CA GLN A 229 -5.00 0.28 -15.73
C GLN A 229 -4.90 1.26 -14.57
N ILE A 230 -4.35 0.80 -13.46
CA ILE A 230 -4.09 1.62 -12.28
C ILE A 230 -2.58 1.82 -12.21
N SER A 231 -2.13 3.07 -12.15
CA SER A 231 -0.77 3.42 -11.77
C SER A 231 -0.76 3.74 -10.27
N ALA A 232 -0.05 2.92 -9.49
CA ALA A 232 0.05 3.09 -8.05
C ALA A 232 1.52 3.16 -7.62
N LYS A 233 1.79 3.93 -6.55
CA LYS A 233 3.13 4.16 -6.03
C LYS A 233 3.30 3.45 -4.70
N ILE A 234 4.26 2.53 -4.62
CA ILE A 234 4.56 1.74 -3.42
C ILE A 234 5.82 2.29 -2.75
N PRO A 235 5.79 2.58 -1.43
CA PRO A 235 6.98 3.01 -0.69
C PRO A 235 8.12 1.99 -0.77
N GLU A 236 9.36 2.49 -0.86
CA GLU A 236 10.58 1.69 -1.05
C GLU A 236 10.73 0.54 -0.05
N ARG A 237 10.30 0.73 1.20
CA ARG A 237 10.36 -0.29 2.25
C ARG A 237 9.62 -1.59 1.92
N TYR A 238 8.65 -1.55 1.00
CA TYR A 238 7.86 -2.73 0.58
C TYR A 238 8.31 -3.33 -0.76
N VAL A 239 9.35 -2.75 -1.39
CA VAL A 239 9.78 -3.15 -2.73
C VAL A 239 10.22 -4.61 -2.80
N ALA A 240 10.81 -5.14 -1.72
CA ALA A 240 11.24 -6.54 -1.65
C ALA A 240 10.08 -7.54 -1.68
N GLU A 241 8.88 -7.10 -1.33
CA GLU A 241 7.67 -7.93 -1.29
C GLU A 241 6.87 -7.88 -2.60
N LEU A 242 7.29 -7.04 -3.58
CA LEU A 242 6.57 -6.86 -4.83
C LEU A 242 6.87 -7.96 -5.84
N ALA A 243 5.83 -8.54 -6.42
CA ALA A 243 5.92 -9.49 -7.51
C ALA A 243 4.81 -9.26 -8.55
N VAL A 244 5.14 -9.50 -9.83
CA VAL A 244 4.14 -9.53 -10.90
C VAL A 244 3.17 -10.69 -10.64
N GLY A 245 1.87 -10.45 -10.87
CA GLY A 245 0.80 -11.41 -10.62
C GLY A 245 0.16 -11.30 -9.24
N GLN A 246 0.69 -10.48 -8.33
CA GLN A 246 0.03 -10.23 -7.04
C GLN A 246 -1.36 -9.65 -7.24
N LYS A 247 -2.29 -10.11 -6.40
CA LYS A 247 -3.68 -9.63 -6.41
C LYS A 247 -3.82 -8.38 -5.56
N ALA A 248 -4.77 -7.55 -5.97
CA ALA A 248 -5.14 -6.35 -5.23
C ALA A 248 -6.65 -6.19 -5.19
N GLU A 249 -7.13 -5.70 -4.08
CA GLU A 249 -8.49 -5.19 -3.92
C GLU A 249 -8.49 -3.68 -4.14
N ILE A 250 -9.36 -3.22 -5.02
CA ILE A 250 -9.46 -1.82 -5.43
C ILE A 250 -10.80 -1.26 -4.96
N LYS A 251 -10.76 -0.14 -4.26
CA LYS A 251 -11.95 0.64 -3.89
C LYS A 251 -11.88 2.02 -4.51
N LEU A 252 -12.97 2.42 -5.15
CA LEU A 252 -13.12 3.74 -5.78
C LEU A 252 -13.92 4.65 -4.85
N GLU A 253 -13.54 5.92 -4.75
CA GLU A 253 -14.30 6.87 -3.92
C GLU A 253 -15.73 7.07 -4.41
N ALA A 254 -15.94 6.95 -5.73
CA ALA A 254 -17.28 7.04 -6.32
C ALA A 254 -18.17 5.83 -5.97
N TYR A 255 -17.58 4.70 -5.55
CA TYR A 255 -18.30 3.45 -5.24
C TYR A 255 -17.69 2.78 -3.99
N PRO A 256 -17.87 3.35 -2.79
CA PRO A 256 -17.18 2.90 -1.57
C PRO A 256 -17.53 1.48 -1.13
N ASP A 257 -18.75 1.03 -1.46
CA ASP A 257 -19.26 -0.29 -1.09
C ASP A 257 -18.93 -1.38 -2.12
N VAL A 258 -18.26 -1.02 -3.20
CA VAL A 258 -17.90 -1.96 -4.27
C VAL A 258 -16.39 -2.15 -4.31
N SER A 259 -15.96 -3.41 -4.23
CA SER A 259 -14.57 -3.81 -4.41
C SER A 259 -14.36 -4.38 -5.80
N PHE A 260 -13.30 -3.94 -6.47
CA PHE A 260 -12.87 -4.45 -7.76
C PHE A 260 -11.57 -5.22 -7.57
N SER A 261 -11.43 -6.34 -8.29
CA SER A 261 -10.20 -7.12 -8.27
C SER A 261 -9.26 -6.66 -9.39
N ALA A 262 -7.98 -6.55 -9.05
CA ALA A 262 -6.92 -6.23 -10.00
C ALA A 262 -5.67 -7.07 -9.73
N SER A 263 -4.77 -7.13 -10.71
CA SER A 263 -3.52 -7.85 -10.61
C SER A 263 -2.35 -6.99 -11.08
N VAL A 264 -1.21 -7.10 -10.41
CA VAL A 264 0.04 -6.42 -10.81
C VAL A 264 0.54 -7.02 -12.12
N VAL A 265 0.64 -6.20 -13.16
CA VAL A 265 1.14 -6.62 -14.48
C VAL A 265 2.55 -6.11 -14.77
N ARG A 266 2.94 -4.99 -14.18
CA ARG A 266 4.28 -4.42 -14.33
C ARG A 266 4.72 -3.75 -13.03
N ILE A 267 6.02 -3.81 -12.80
CA ILE A 267 6.71 -3.13 -11.70
C ILE A 267 7.82 -2.32 -12.37
N SER A 268 7.86 -1.00 -12.13
CA SER A 268 8.92 -0.15 -12.64
C SER A 268 10.30 -0.66 -12.21
N PRO A 269 11.30 -0.73 -13.08
CA PRO A 269 12.65 -1.09 -12.67
C PRO A 269 13.34 0.01 -11.85
N VAL A 270 12.82 1.24 -11.89
CA VAL A 270 13.40 2.42 -11.26
C VAL A 270 12.57 2.84 -10.05
N VAL A 271 13.25 3.29 -9.00
CA VAL A 271 12.64 3.95 -7.84
C VAL A 271 12.72 5.46 -8.05
N ASP A 272 11.62 6.16 -7.86
CA ASP A 272 11.57 7.61 -7.85
C ASP A 272 12.27 8.12 -6.58
N SER A 273 13.43 8.73 -6.75
CA SER A 273 14.27 9.22 -5.65
C SER A 273 13.65 10.40 -4.89
N ALA A 274 12.80 11.20 -5.55
CA ALA A 274 12.16 12.35 -4.94
C ALA A 274 11.05 11.93 -3.97
N THR A 275 10.27 10.91 -4.33
CA THR A 275 9.15 10.41 -3.53
C THR A 275 9.49 9.15 -2.74
N ARG A 276 10.63 8.51 -3.00
CA ARG A 276 11.05 7.20 -2.49
C ARG A 276 9.99 6.13 -2.68
N THR A 277 9.42 6.12 -3.87
CA THR A 277 8.40 5.15 -4.25
C THR A 277 8.77 4.41 -5.53
N LYS A 278 8.20 3.24 -5.71
CA LYS A 278 8.28 2.44 -6.91
C LYS A 278 6.90 2.35 -7.55
N GLU A 279 6.81 2.66 -8.83
CA GLU A 279 5.56 2.57 -9.56
C GLU A 279 5.25 1.12 -9.91
N ILE A 280 4.00 0.75 -9.70
CA ILE A 280 3.41 -0.51 -10.17
C ILE A 280 2.20 -0.22 -11.04
N ILE A 281 2.01 -1.06 -12.04
CA ILE A 281 0.81 -1.01 -12.90
C ILE A 281 -0.03 -2.24 -12.63
N LEU A 282 -1.30 -2.01 -12.35
CA LEU A 282 -2.28 -3.07 -12.15
C LEU A 282 -3.34 -3.02 -13.25
N ASN A 283 -3.75 -4.17 -13.73
CA ASN A 283 -4.92 -4.30 -14.60
C ASN A 283 -6.10 -4.84 -13.81
N PHE A 284 -7.30 -4.35 -14.12
CA PHE A 284 -8.52 -4.93 -13.57
C PHE A 284 -8.72 -6.35 -14.10
N ASP A 285 -9.10 -7.28 -13.24
CA ASP A 285 -9.35 -8.68 -13.63
C ASP A 285 -10.64 -8.80 -14.45
N LYS A 286 -11.58 -7.86 -14.26
CA LYS A 286 -12.86 -7.80 -15.00
C LYS A 286 -13.11 -6.36 -15.46
N LYS A 287 -13.64 -6.21 -16.66
CA LYS A 287 -14.11 -4.93 -17.16
C LYS A 287 -15.40 -4.54 -16.44
N ASP A 288 -15.55 -3.29 -16.07
CA ASP A 288 -16.74 -2.74 -15.43
C ASP A 288 -16.96 -1.30 -15.93
N SER A 289 -18.16 -1.01 -16.41
CA SER A 289 -18.50 0.30 -16.98
C SER A 289 -18.54 1.44 -15.97
N ARG A 290 -18.52 1.13 -14.67
CA ARG A 290 -18.43 2.11 -13.59
C ARG A 290 -17.03 2.69 -13.44
N ILE A 291 -16.02 2.01 -13.96
CA ILE A 291 -14.62 2.42 -13.87
C ILE A 291 -14.31 3.37 -15.02
N ASN A 292 -13.83 4.57 -14.69
CA ASN A 292 -13.46 5.57 -15.69
C ASN A 292 -12.02 6.04 -15.48
N ALA A 293 -11.34 6.37 -16.58
CA ALA A 293 -10.02 7.00 -16.51
C ALA A 293 -10.10 8.34 -15.76
N GLY A 294 -9.09 8.63 -14.97
CA GLY A 294 -9.03 9.82 -14.10
C GLY A 294 -9.65 9.63 -12.72
N MET A 295 -10.27 8.48 -12.43
CA MET A 295 -10.71 8.16 -11.08
C MET A 295 -9.54 7.82 -10.17
N PHE A 296 -9.69 8.19 -8.89
CA PHE A 296 -8.75 7.82 -7.83
C PHE A 296 -9.13 6.47 -7.22
N ALA A 297 -8.14 5.61 -7.07
CA ALA A 297 -8.30 4.25 -6.58
C ALA A 297 -7.51 4.05 -5.28
N LYS A 298 -8.17 3.53 -4.24
CA LYS A 298 -7.53 2.97 -3.06
C LYS A 298 -7.16 1.52 -3.37
N VAL A 299 -5.89 1.19 -3.22
CA VAL A 299 -5.32 -0.12 -3.59
C VAL A 299 -4.87 -0.84 -2.34
N LYS A 300 -5.50 -1.98 -2.04
CA LYS A 300 -5.04 -2.95 -1.04
C LYS A 300 -4.31 -4.06 -1.78
N LEU A 301 -2.98 -3.95 -1.86
CA LEU A 301 -2.13 -4.92 -2.54
C LEU A 301 -1.78 -6.06 -1.58
N PHE A 302 -2.19 -7.26 -1.89
CA PHE A 302 -1.84 -8.45 -1.11
C PHE A 302 -0.38 -8.86 -1.38
N THR A 303 0.40 -8.97 -0.30
CA THR A 303 1.81 -9.33 -0.38
C THR A 303 2.03 -10.76 0.09
N SER A 304 2.66 -10.97 1.23
CA SER A 304 2.98 -12.30 1.75
C SER A 304 1.78 -12.97 2.39
N ALA A 305 1.60 -14.27 2.15
CA ALA A 305 0.61 -15.08 2.82
C ALA A 305 1.31 -16.09 3.74
N TYR A 306 1.06 -15.98 5.04
CA TYR A 306 1.61 -16.89 6.05
C TYR A 306 0.59 -18.00 6.27
N LYS A 307 0.88 -19.19 5.72
CA LYS A 307 0.05 -20.40 5.81
C LYS A 307 0.53 -21.27 6.96
N GLY A 308 -0.36 -22.14 7.48
CA GLY A 308 0.00 -23.08 8.53
C GLY A 308 0.38 -22.39 9.83
N THR A 309 -0.29 -21.30 10.15
CA THR A 309 -0.01 -20.52 11.35
C THR A 309 -1.25 -20.35 12.20
N PHE A 310 -1.06 -20.10 13.50
CA PHE A 310 -2.11 -19.63 14.37
C PHE A 310 -1.99 -18.11 14.51
N ALA A 311 -3.12 -17.42 14.42
CA ALA A 311 -3.17 -15.98 14.62
C ALA A 311 -4.17 -15.63 15.73
N ILE A 312 -3.78 -14.70 16.59
CA ILE A 312 -4.59 -14.27 17.72
C ILE A 312 -4.63 -12.75 17.82
N GLY A 313 -5.75 -12.21 18.29
CA GLY A 313 -5.90 -10.78 18.51
C GLY A 313 -4.91 -10.23 19.54
N GLN A 314 -4.43 -9.01 19.30
CA GLN A 314 -3.47 -8.31 20.15
C GLN A 314 -3.95 -8.26 21.62
N ASP A 315 -5.25 -8.08 21.83
CA ASP A 315 -5.86 -7.96 23.17
C ASP A 315 -5.75 -9.25 24.00
N SER A 316 -5.46 -10.39 23.35
CA SER A 316 -5.28 -11.69 23.99
C SER A 316 -3.87 -11.90 24.51
N ILE A 317 -2.93 -11.03 24.15
CA ILE A 317 -1.51 -11.20 24.45
C ILE A 317 -1.16 -10.42 25.72
N VAL A 318 -0.60 -11.13 26.70
CA VAL A 318 -0.08 -10.52 27.91
C VAL A 318 1.41 -10.28 27.78
N SER A 319 1.80 -9.02 27.59
CA SER A 319 3.21 -8.63 27.47
C SER A 319 3.76 -8.23 28.84
N ASN A 320 4.92 -8.74 29.19
CA ASN A 320 5.65 -8.36 30.40
C ASN A 320 7.13 -8.19 30.05
N SER A 321 7.61 -6.93 30.10
CA SER A 321 8.96 -6.52 29.67
C SER A 321 9.21 -6.96 28.21
N ASP A 322 10.12 -7.91 27.98
CA ASP A 322 10.50 -8.37 26.64
C ASP A 322 9.82 -9.69 26.22
N LYS A 323 8.88 -10.20 27.02
CA LYS A 323 8.25 -11.49 26.79
C LYS A 323 6.75 -11.37 26.61
N ASN A 324 6.23 -12.19 25.72
CA ASN A 324 4.80 -12.29 25.41
C ASN A 324 4.27 -13.64 25.87
N TYR A 325 3.07 -13.61 26.43
CA TYR A 325 2.43 -14.78 27.00
C TYR A 325 1.00 -14.90 26.52
N LEU A 326 0.52 -16.13 26.42
CA LEU A 326 -0.88 -16.50 26.27
C LEU A 326 -1.30 -17.40 27.43
N PHE A 327 -2.59 -17.40 27.73
CA PHE A 327 -3.18 -18.36 28.66
C PHE A 327 -3.85 -19.49 27.86
N VAL A 328 -3.41 -20.72 28.08
CA VAL A 328 -3.95 -21.93 27.49
C VAL A 328 -4.84 -22.61 28.52
N VAL A 329 -6.03 -23.02 28.14
CA VAL A 329 -6.95 -23.74 29.01
C VAL A 329 -6.59 -25.23 28.98
N ASN A 330 -6.39 -25.81 30.16
CA ASN A 330 -6.11 -27.23 30.33
C ASN A 330 -7.43 -28.03 30.47
N ASP A 331 -7.35 -29.38 30.37
CA ASP A 331 -8.51 -30.28 30.47
C ASP A 331 -9.25 -30.24 31.83
N ASP A 332 -8.60 -29.72 32.88
CA ASP A 332 -9.14 -29.56 34.23
C ASP A 332 -9.76 -28.18 34.51
N ASP A 333 -10.05 -27.40 33.44
CA ASP A 333 -10.56 -26.03 33.51
C ASP A 333 -9.60 -25.06 34.22
N THR A 334 -8.32 -25.37 34.32
CA THR A 334 -7.29 -24.44 34.76
C THR A 334 -6.59 -23.79 33.58
N VAL A 335 -5.90 -22.67 33.81
CA VAL A 335 -5.10 -22.04 32.73
C VAL A 335 -3.60 -22.13 33.04
N SER A 336 -2.84 -22.37 31.97
CA SER A 336 -1.38 -22.32 31.98
C SER A 336 -0.92 -21.07 31.24
N LYS A 337 -0.05 -20.28 31.89
CA LYS A 337 0.59 -19.11 31.26
C LYS A 337 1.79 -19.56 30.45
N ARG A 338 1.70 -19.48 29.14
CA ARG A 338 2.70 -19.98 28.20
C ARG A 338 3.40 -18.84 27.46
N GLU A 339 4.74 -18.86 27.47
CA GLU A 339 5.54 -17.92 26.69
C GLU A 339 5.40 -18.23 25.19
N VAL A 340 5.17 -17.17 24.38
CA VAL A 340 4.98 -17.28 22.94
C VAL A 340 5.89 -16.34 22.17
N THR A 341 6.30 -16.79 20.99
CA THR A 341 7.04 -15.95 20.05
C THR A 341 6.07 -15.41 19.02
N LEU A 342 6.01 -14.08 18.94
CA LEU A 342 5.16 -13.38 17.98
C LEU A 342 5.89 -13.22 16.65
N GLY A 343 5.12 -13.33 15.56
CA GLY A 343 5.55 -13.03 14.20
C GLY A 343 4.94 -11.71 13.69
N LYS A 344 4.42 -11.74 12.49
CA LYS A 344 3.79 -10.58 11.84
C LYS A 344 2.47 -10.20 12.53
N ASN A 345 2.21 -8.89 12.54
CA ASN A 345 0.91 -8.32 12.91
C ASN A 345 0.19 -7.89 11.62
N VAL A 346 -1.02 -8.37 11.43
CA VAL A 346 -1.90 -7.95 10.34
C VAL A 346 -3.28 -7.66 10.92
N ASP A 347 -3.76 -6.44 10.75
CA ASP A 347 -5.08 -5.97 11.22
C ASP A 347 -5.34 -6.24 12.71
N GLY A 348 -4.29 -6.14 13.56
CA GLY A 348 -4.39 -6.40 15.00
C GLY A 348 -4.33 -7.88 15.38
N TYR A 349 -4.11 -8.78 14.43
CA TYR A 349 -3.86 -10.19 14.67
C TYR A 349 -2.37 -10.49 14.56
N TYR A 350 -1.79 -11.07 15.59
CA TYR A 350 -0.41 -11.53 15.61
C TYR A 350 -0.30 -12.98 15.21
N GLN A 351 0.62 -13.26 14.31
CA GLN A 351 1.08 -14.61 14.03
C GLN A 351 1.80 -15.18 15.25
N ILE A 352 1.48 -16.41 15.65
CA ILE A 352 2.20 -17.13 16.69
C ILE A 352 3.17 -18.09 16.00
N LEU A 353 4.47 -17.87 16.22
CA LEU A 353 5.55 -18.67 15.64
C LEU A 353 5.87 -19.89 16.47
N SER A 354 5.72 -19.80 17.81
CA SER A 354 5.96 -20.90 18.74
C SER A 354 5.28 -20.66 20.07
N GLY A 355 5.10 -21.74 20.85
CA GLY A 355 4.53 -21.72 22.19
C GLY A 355 3.09 -22.22 22.28
N ILE A 356 2.40 -22.43 21.16
CA ILE A 356 1.03 -22.97 21.08
C ILE A 356 1.00 -24.08 20.04
N GLU A 357 0.25 -25.13 20.32
CA GLU A 357 -0.02 -26.25 19.40
C GLU A 357 -1.42 -26.12 18.80
N PHE A 358 -1.62 -26.64 17.58
CA PHE A 358 -2.94 -26.67 16.98
C PHE A 358 -3.88 -27.58 17.78
N GLY A 359 -5.11 -27.12 18.02
CA GLY A 359 -6.11 -27.80 18.82
C GLY A 359 -6.16 -27.33 20.27
N GLU A 360 -5.15 -26.62 20.76
CA GLU A 360 -5.19 -26.04 22.11
C GLU A 360 -6.22 -24.91 22.21
N THR A 361 -6.82 -24.76 23.39
CA THR A 361 -7.80 -23.71 23.67
C THR A 361 -7.11 -22.54 24.36
N VAL A 362 -7.13 -21.38 23.71
CA VAL A 362 -6.46 -20.16 24.16
C VAL A 362 -7.48 -19.12 24.64
N VAL A 363 -7.20 -18.47 25.77
CA VAL A 363 -8.04 -17.38 26.30
C VAL A 363 -7.87 -16.13 25.45
N THR A 364 -8.99 -15.54 25.02
CA THR A 364 -9.03 -14.31 24.24
C THR A 364 -9.52 -13.10 25.02
N GLU A 365 -10.37 -13.29 26.01
CA GLU A 365 -10.87 -12.21 26.87
C GLU A 365 -10.92 -12.67 28.33
N GLY A 366 -10.75 -11.71 29.27
CA GLY A 366 -10.83 -11.98 30.71
C GLY A 366 -9.49 -12.29 31.38
N MET A 367 -8.36 -12.12 30.66
CA MET A 367 -7.03 -12.51 31.15
C MET A 367 -6.42 -11.59 32.21
N LEU A 368 -6.92 -10.38 32.43
CA LEU A 368 -6.33 -9.40 33.36
C LEU A 368 -6.25 -9.88 34.81
N THR A 369 -7.14 -10.79 35.20
CA THR A 369 -7.20 -11.36 36.56
C THR A 369 -6.64 -12.77 36.65
N LEU A 370 -6.18 -13.33 35.50
CA LEU A 370 -5.66 -14.68 35.46
C LEU A 370 -4.22 -14.77 35.97
N TYR A 371 -3.95 -15.87 36.63
CA TYR A 371 -2.62 -16.30 37.07
C TYR A 371 -2.44 -17.78 36.75
N GLU A 372 -1.22 -18.26 36.83
CA GLU A 372 -0.89 -19.67 36.59
C GLU A 372 -1.75 -20.59 37.46
N GLY A 373 -2.46 -21.57 36.87
CA GLY A 373 -3.34 -22.48 37.55
C GLY A 373 -4.70 -21.93 37.99
N ALA A 374 -5.09 -20.72 37.55
CA ALA A 374 -6.40 -20.16 37.85
C ALA A 374 -7.50 -20.97 37.18
N LYS A 375 -8.61 -21.21 37.92
CA LYS A 375 -9.80 -21.87 37.34
C LYS A 375 -10.61 -20.90 36.51
N VAL A 376 -11.00 -21.35 35.33
CA VAL A 376 -11.77 -20.57 34.39
C VAL A 376 -13.06 -21.27 33.97
N ARG A 377 -13.99 -20.48 33.46
CA ARG A 377 -15.19 -20.97 32.80
C ARG A 377 -15.36 -20.24 31.48
N ASP A 378 -15.39 -20.95 30.40
CA ASP A 378 -15.67 -20.39 29.09
C ASP A 378 -17.12 -19.91 29.00
N ILE A 379 -17.31 -18.65 28.65
CA ILE A 379 -18.61 -17.99 28.43
C ILE A 379 -18.87 -17.70 26.94
N GLY A 380 -17.97 -18.13 26.07
CA GLY A 380 -18.05 -17.89 24.63
C GLY A 380 -18.76 -18.99 23.82
N LYS A 381 -19.22 -20.05 24.51
CA LYS A 381 -20.00 -21.13 23.92
C LYS A 381 -21.48 -20.83 23.91
#